data_2633fb0a9076e08bbcd18c7dd85cfdce
#
_entry.id   2633fb0a9076e08bbcd18c7dd85cfdce
#
_cell.length_a   1.000
_cell.length_b   1.000
_cell.length_c   1.000
_cell.angle_alpha   90.00
_cell.angle_beta   90.00
_cell.angle_gamma   90.00
#
_symmetry.space_group_name_H-M   'P 1'
#
loop_
_entity.id
_entity.type
_entity.pdbx_description
1 polymer ?
#
loop_
_entity_poly.entity_id
_entity_poly.type
_entity_poly.pdbx_seq_one_letter_code
_entity_poly.pdbx_strand_id
1 'polypeptide(L)'
;PAQLRRKSDFLQHPVFSRYHSETEMLRYIKRLENKDLSLTHAMISLGSCTMKLNATSEMIAVTWPEFSDMHPFAPADQARGYHQLFSELEEMLIACTGYDAVSLQPNAGSQGEYAGLLAIKGWLHNLALAVAQTNNKLASQYIK
;
A
#
# COMPACT_ATOMS: atom_id res chain seq x y z
N PRO A 1 -6.33 34.18 -3.27
CA PRO A 1 -6.51 35.16 -4.32
C PRO A 1 -7.98 35.18 -4.76
N ALA A 2 -8.57 36.35 -4.91
CA ALA A 2 -9.97 36.51 -5.28
C ALA A 2 -10.35 35.86 -6.63
N GLN A 3 -9.37 35.69 -7.49
CA GLN A 3 -9.51 35.07 -8.80
C GLN A 3 -9.79 33.58 -8.75
N LEU A 4 -9.36 32.88 -7.67
CA LEU A 4 -9.57 31.43 -7.46
C LEU A 4 -10.86 31.14 -6.69
N ARG A 5 -11.59 32.17 -6.27
CA ARG A 5 -12.84 31.99 -5.54
C ARG A 5 -13.92 31.47 -6.48
N ARG A 6 -14.58 30.38 -6.11
CA ARG A 6 -15.71 29.84 -6.86
C ARG A 6 -16.83 30.91 -6.95
N LYS A 7 -17.38 31.09 -8.14
CA LYS A 7 -18.52 31.98 -8.42
C LYS A 7 -19.83 31.24 -8.71
N SER A 8 -19.74 29.96 -9.01
CA SER A 8 -20.89 29.08 -9.24
C SER A 8 -21.42 28.47 -7.95
N ASP A 9 -22.71 28.19 -7.91
CA ASP A 9 -23.33 27.42 -6.84
C ASP A 9 -22.77 26.00 -6.79
N PHE A 10 -22.78 25.37 -5.60
CA PHE A 10 -22.29 24.04 -5.40
C PHE A 10 -23.07 23.34 -4.28
N LEU A 11 -23.01 22.01 -4.25
CA LEU A 11 -23.67 21.16 -3.24
C LEU A 11 -25.18 21.49 -3.09
N GLN A 12 -25.88 21.72 -4.19
CA GLN A 12 -27.28 22.09 -4.19
C GLN A 12 -28.23 20.95 -3.88
N HIS A 13 -27.77 19.70 -3.98
CA HIS A 13 -28.61 18.55 -3.65
C HIS A 13 -29.01 18.58 -2.17
N PRO A 14 -30.28 18.36 -1.82
CA PRO A 14 -30.79 18.49 -0.45
C PRO A 14 -30.03 17.66 0.59
N VAL A 15 -29.37 16.57 0.20
CA VAL A 15 -28.57 15.74 1.10
C VAL A 15 -27.46 16.52 1.82
N PHE A 16 -26.90 17.55 1.18
CA PHE A 16 -25.82 18.37 1.73
C PHE A 16 -26.27 19.40 2.77
N SER A 17 -27.58 19.61 2.89
CA SER A 17 -28.17 20.57 3.82
C SER A 17 -29.24 19.95 4.73
N ARG A 18 -29.46 18.64 4.67
CA ARG A 18 -30.54 17.97 5.40
C ARG A 18 -30.13 17.38 6.73
N TYR A 19 -28.92 16.85 6.81
CA TYR A 19 -28.42 16.09 7.97
C TYR A 19 -27.43 16.95 8.74
N HIS A 20 -27.89 17.52 9.86
CA HIS A 20 -27.11 18.48 10.64
C HIS A 20 -26.63 17.94 11.98
N SER A 21 -27.11 16.77 12.40
CA SER A 21 -26.64 16.10 13.62
C SER A 21 -25.84 14.84 13.26
N GLU A 22 -24.94 14.44 14.16
CA GLU A 22 -24.16 13.22 14.03
C GLU A 22 -25.06 11.99 13.86
N THR A 23 -26.10 11.89 14.67
CA THR A 23 -27.06 10.77 14.62
C THR A 23 -27.79 10.70 13.29
N GLU A 24 -28.23 11.83 12.73
CA GLU A 24 -28.91 11.86 11.43
C GLU A 24 -27.96 11.46 10.29
N MET A 25 -26.71 11.95 10.34
CA MET A 25 -25.70 11.58 9.36
C MET A 25 -25.38 10.08 9.44
N LEU A 26 -25.22 9.54 10.63
CA LEU A 26 -24.95 8.11 10.86
C LEU A 26 -26.08 7.24 10.29
N ARG A 27 -27.34 7.60 10.55
CA ARG A 27 -28.51 6.90 10.01
C ARG A 27 -28.60 7.03 8.49
N TYR A 28 -28.21 8.16 7.94
CA TYR A 28 -28.15 8.34 6.49
C TYR A 28 -27.10 7.45 5.84
N ILE A 29 -25.88 7.41 6.39
CA ILE A 29 -24.79 6.53 5.94
C ILE A 29 -25.25 5.07 6.01
N LYS A 30 -25.83 4.64 7.12
CA LYS A 30 -26.33 3.26 7.28
C LYS A 30 -27.43 2.91 6.28
N ARG A 31 -28.30 3.86 5.94
CA ARG A 31 -29.31 3.66 4.90
C ARG A 31 -28.70 3.47 3.51
N LEU A 32 -27.58 4.14 3.20
CA LEU A 32 -26.86 3.96 1.95
C LEU A 32 -26.13 2.60 1.93
N GLU A 33 -25.45 2.27 3.02
CA GLU A 33 -24.78 0.97 3.20
C GLU A 33 -25.74 -0.20 2.99
N ASN A 34 -26.95 -0.12 3.54
CA ASN A 34 -27.96 -1.18 3.43
C ASN A 34 -28.52 -1.39 2.01
N LYS A 35 -28.18 -0.54 1.05
CA LYS A 35 -28.53 -0.75 -0.36
C LYS A 35 -27.61 -1.73 -1.08
N ASP A 36 -26.49 -2.06 -0.47
CA ASP A 36 -25.50 -2.98 -1.00
C ASP A 36 -25.13 -4.02 0.06
N LEU A 37 -24.34 -5.02 -0.34
CA LEU A 37 -23.85 -6.04 0.57
C LEU A 37 -22.80 -5.47 1.52
N SER A 38 -22.91 -5.79 2.80
CA SER A 38 -21.90 -5.48 3.80
C SER A 38 -21.62 -6.69 4.70
N LEU A 39 -20.44 -6.74 5.30
CA LEU A 39 -20.03 -7.79 6.22
C LEU A 39 -20.80 -7.80 7.54
N THR A 40 -21.56 -6.74 7.84
CA THR A 40 -22.39 -6.68 9.04
C THR A 40 -23.66 -7.49 8.92
N HIS A 41 -24.08 -7.86 7.71
CA HIS A 41 -25.32 -8.61 7.49
C HIS A 41 -25.25 -9.65 6.35
N ALA A 42 -24.12 -9.80 5.68
CA ALA A 42 -23.96 -10.77 4.60
C ALA A 42 -22.53 -11.31 4.53
N MET A 43 -22.38 -12.56 4.16
CA MET A 43 -21.11 -13.12 3.72
C MET A 43 -20.84 -12.72 2.26
N ILE A 44 -19.75 -12.01 2.04
CA ILE A 44 -19.33 -11.61 0.71
C ILE A 44 -18.27 -12.60 0.21
N SER A 45 -18.57 -13.31 -0.86
CA SER A 45 -17.68 -14.31 -1.48
C SER A 45 -16.62 -13.69 -2.40
N LEU A 46 -16.55 -12.36 -2.47
CA LEU A 46 -15.57 -11.64 -3.30
C LEU A 46 -14.19 -11.60 -2.62
N GLY A 47 -13.15 -11.65 -3.43
CA GLY A 47 -11.78 -11.60 -2.96
C GLY A 47 -11.41 -10.29 -2.23
N SER A 48 -10.18 -10.20 -1.79
CA SER A 48 -9.65 -9.13 -0.92
C SER A 48 -9.81 -7.69 -1.43
N CYS A 49 -10.08 -7.49 -2.70
CA CYS A 49 -10.21 -6.16 -3.29
C CYS A 49 -11.36 -5.32 -2.74
N THR A 50 -12.37 -5.95 -2.12
CA THR A 50 -13.54 -5.27 -1.54
C THR A 50 -13.57 -5.27 -0.01
N MET A 51 -12.62 -5.96 0.65
CA MET A 51 -12.68 -6.24 2.09
C MET A 51 -11.39 -5.80 2.80
N LYS A 52 -11.19 -4.51 2.87
CA LYS A 52 -10.09 -3.89 3.63
C LYS A 52 -10.54 -3.62 5.06
N LEU A 53 -10.70 -4.69 5.84
CA LEU A 53 -11.03 -4.57 7.27
C LEU A 53 -9.77 -4.35 8.09
N ASN A 54 -9.70 -3.21 8.75
CA ASN A 54 -8.66 -2.89 9.71
C ASN A 54 -9.26 -2.83 11.12
N ALA A 55 -8.53 -3.33 12.10
CA ALA A 55 -8.96 -3.17 13.49
C ALA A 55 -8.94 -1.69 13.89
N THR A 56 -9.93 -1.25 14.67
CA THR A 56 -10.03 0.14 15.14
C THR A 56 -8.78 0.55 15.93
N SER A 57 -8.21 -0.36 16.73
CA SER A 57 -6.97 -0.14 17.47
C SER A 57 -5.77 0.15 16.59
N GLU A 58 -5.65 -0.50 15.44
CA GLU A 58 -4.61 -0.22 14.44
C GLU A 58 -4.80 1.15 13.81
N MET A 59 -6.05 1.50 13.46
CA MET A 59 -6.40 2.80 12.88
C MET A 59 -6.15 3.94 13.86
N ILE A 60 -6.36 3.74 15.17
CA ILE A 60 -6.04 4.73 16.18
C ILE A 60 -4.54 5.01 16.21
N ALA A 61 -3.71 3.97 16.20
CA ALA A 61 -2.26 4.10 16.26
C ALA A 61 -1.68 4.93 15.10
N VAL A 62 -2.17 4.74 13.86
CA VAL A 62 -1.69 5.52 12.70
C VAL A 62 -2.06 7.00 12.76
N THR A 63 -2.98 7.41 13.63
CA THR A 63 -3.35 8.83 13.82
C THR A 63 -2.45 9.56 14.83
N TRP A 64 -1.58 8.86 15.55
CA TRP A 64 -0.68 9.49 16.49
C TRP A 64 0.35 10.36 15.75
N PRO A 65 0.67 11.56 16.26
CA PRO A 65 1.61 12.48 15.61
C PRO A 65 2.98 11.85 15.32
N GLU A 66 3.44 10.95 16.17
CA GLU A 66 4.69 10.21 16.02
C GLU A 66 4.73 9.37 14.73
N PHE A 67 3.56 8.97 14.23
CA PHE A 67 3.41 8.25 12.97
C PHE A 67 2.92 9.15 11.83
N SER A 68 1.90 9.99 12.07
CA SER A 68 1.23 10.75 11.01
C SER A 68 2.04 11.96 10.52
N ASP A 69 2.86 12.56 11.38
CA ASP A 69 3.53 13.83 11.08
C ASP A 69 4.95 13.65 10.50
N MET A 70 5.42 12.41 10.39
CA MET A 70 6.72 12.11 9.80
C MET A 70 6.66 12.19 8.28
N HIS A 71 7.54 12.99 7.68
CA HIS A 71 7.66 13.06 6.23
C HIS A 71 8.30 11.77 5.67
N PRO A 72 7.77 11.20 4.55
CA PRO A 72 8.30 9.94 3.98
C PRO A 72 9.79 9.98 3.61
N PHE A 73 10.33 11.15 3.31
CA PHE A 73 11.74 11.37 2.98
C PHE A 73 12.51 12.10 4.10
N ALA A 74 12.08 11.91 5.36
CA ALA A 74 12.87 12.38 6.49
C ALA A 74 14.25 11.70 6.50
N PRO A 75 15.32 12.38 6.96
CA PRO A 75 16.63 11.77 7.12
C PRO A 75 16.56 10.50 7.99
N ALA A 76 17.33 9.47 7.62
CA ALA A 76 17.25 8.14 8.25
C ALA A 76 17.55 8.18 9.77
N ASP A 77 18.42 9.07 10.22
CA ASP A 77 18.73 9.27 11.63
C ASP A 77 17.56 9.84 12.44
N GLN A 78 16.63 10.54 11.79
CA GLN A 78 15.39 11.06 12.38
C GLN A 78 14.24 10.06 12.33
N ALA A 79 14.34 9.01 11.52
CA ALA A 79 13.30 8.00 11.29
C ALA A 79 13.65 6.61 11.87
N ARG A 80 14.48 6.54 12.91
CA ARG A 80 14.99 5.27 13.47
C ARG A 80 13.87 4.32 13.90
N GLY A 81 12.82 4.84 14.53
CA GLY A 81 11.66 4.03 14.92
C GLY A 81 10.95 3.38 13.75
N TYR A 82 10.80 4.09 12.63
CA TYR A 82 10.24 3.53 11.41
C TYR A 82 11.15 2.44 10.81
N HIS A 83 12.47 2.65 10.80
CA HIS A 83 13.40 1.64 10.29
C HIS A 83 13.37 0.36 11.15
N GLN A 84 13.26 0.51 12.48
CA GLN A 84 13.08 -0.64 13.36
C GLN A 84 11.77 -1.36 13.08
N LEU A 85 10.66 -0.63 12.97
CA LEU A 85 9.35 -1.20 12.63
C LEU A 85 9.38 -2.00 11.32
N PHE A 86 10.03 -1.47 10.28
CA PHE A 86 10.15 -2.16 9.00
C PHE A 86 10.97 -3.42 9.12
N SER A 87 12.13 -3.37 9.79
CA SER A 87 12.98 -4.54 10.00
C SER A 87 12.27 -5.65 10.77
N GLU A 88 11.61 -5.33 11.86
CA GLU A 88 10.86 -6.30 12.66
C GLU A 88 9.70 -6.91 11.86
N LEU A 89 8.98 -6.11 11.07
CA LEU A 89 7.88 -6.61 10.24
C LEU A 89 8.39 -7.50 9.10
N GLU A 90 9.49 -7.14 8.45
CA GLU A 90 10.12 -7.97 7.42
C GLU A 90 10.56 -9.33 7.99
N GLU A 91 11.19 -9.36 9.16
CA GLU A 91 11.57 -10.59 9.86
C GLU A 91 10.34 -11.48 10.17
N MET A 92 9.27 -10.89 10.68
CA MET A 92 8.02 -11.62 10.96
C MET A 92 7.41 -12.21 9.67
N LEU A 93 7.40 -11.44 8.59
CA LEU A 93 6.87 -11.89 7.30
C LEU A 93 7.74 -13.00 6.69
N ILE A 94 9.06 -12.91 6.78
CA ILE A 94 9.99 -13.97 6.38
C ILE A 94 9.70 -15.25 7.17
N ALA A 95 9.56 -15.15 8.48
CA ALA A 95 9.24 -16.30 9.33
C ALA A 95 7.90 -16.96 8.99
N CYS A 96 6.89 -16.17 8.63
CA CYS A 96 5.56 -16.68 8.27
C CYS A 96 5.51 -17.31 6.87
N THR A 97 6.27 -16.79 5.92
CA THR A 97 6.19 -17.18 4.50
C THR A 97 7.26 -18.18 4.08
N GLY A 98 8.39 -18.22 4.80
CA GLY A 98 9.55 -19.01 4.43
C GLY A 98 10.35 -18.46 3.25
N TYR A 99 10.11 -17.21 2.83
CA TYR A 99 10.91 -16.54 1.82
C TYR A 99 12.25 -16.04 2.40
N ASP A 100 13.24 -15.86 1.54
CA ASP A 100 14.56 -15.34 1.94
C ASP A 100 14.55 -13.83 2.21
N ALA A 101 13.62 -13.09 1.59
CA ALA A 101 13.47 -11.64 1.76
C ALA A 101 12.05 -11.18 1.47
N VAL A 102 11.69 -10.04 2.03
CA VAL A 102 10.42 -9.35 1.83
C VAL A 102 10.71 -7.88 1.55
N SER A 103 9.88 -7.23 0.75
CA SER A 103 9.92 -5.78 0.54
C SER A 103 8.58 -5.17 0.89
N LEU A 104 8.60 -4.13 1.73
CA LEU A 104 7.44 -3.34 2.12
C LEU A 104 7.20 -2.11 1.22
N GLN A 105 8.01 -1.94 0.15
CA GLN A 105 7.95 -0.77 -0.74
C GLN A 105 6.70 -0.68 -1.62
N PRO A 106 6.14 -1.77 -2.18
CA PRO A 106 4.96 -1.69 -3.03
C PRO A 106 3.74 -1.17 -2.26
N ASN A 107 3.03 -0.19 -2.83
CA ASN A 107 1.87 0.44 -2.21
C ASN A 107 0.53 -0.24 -2.55
N ALA A 108 0.53 -1.19 -3.49
CA ALA A 108 -0.66 -1.93 -3.91
C ALA A 108 -0.28 -3.31 -4.46
N GLY A 109 -1.26 -4.24 -4.53
CA GLY A 109 -1.04 -5.59 -5.05
C GLY A 109 -0.43 -5.60 -6.45
N SER A 110 -0.98 -4.82 -7.39
CA SER A 110 -0.45 -4.71 -8.76
C SER A 110 0.98 -4.15 -8.82
N GLN A 111 1.35 -3.27 -7.91
CA GLN A 111 2.73 -2.77 -7.79
C GLN A 111 3.67 -3.87 -7.27
N GLY A 112 3.21 -4.70 -6.33
CA GLY A 112 3.96 -5.87 -5.85
C GLY A 112 4.23 -6.87 -6.95
N GLU A 113 3.23 -7.19 -7.75
CA GLU A 113 3.36 -8.07 -8.93
C GLU A 113 4.37 -7.51 -9.93
N TYR A 114 4.26 -6.23 -10.27
CA TYR A 114 5.18 -5.56 -11.19
C TYR A 114 6.61 -5.50 -10.64
N ALA A 115 6.79 -5.16 -9.37
CA ALA A 115 8.10 -5.14 -8.71
C ALA A 115 8.76 -6.54 -8.72
N GLY A 116 7.97 -7.60 -8.44
CA GLY A 116 8.42 -8.98 -8.53
C GLY A 116 8.89 -9.36 -9.94
N LEU A 117 8.13 -9.00 -10.96
CA LEU A 117 8.53 -9.24 -12.36
C LEU A 117 9.80 -8.48 -12.74
N LEU A 118 9.98 -7.24 -12.28
CA LEU A 118 11.21 -6.47 -12.50
C LEU A 118 12.43 -7.12 -11.82
N ALA A 119 12.26 -7.62 -10.60
CA ALA A 119 13.33 -8.32 -9.88
C ALA A 119 13.74 -9.60 -10.62
N ILE A 120 12.78 -10.42 -11.08
CA ILE A 120 13.04 -11.62 -11.88
C ILE A 120 13.76 -11.26 -13.19
N LYS A 121 13.27 -10.23 -13.89
CA LYS A 121 13.90 -9.74 -15.12
C LYS A 121 15.35 -9.31 -14.90
N GLY A 122 15.60 -8.55 -13.82
CA GLY A 122 16.94 -8.10 -13.46
C GLY A 122 17.88 -9.27 -13.14
N TRP A 123 17.40 -10.26 -12.40
CA TRP A 123 18.16 -11.47 -12.09
C TRP A 123 18.52 -12.28 -13.35
N LEU A 124 17.54 -12.52 -14.25
CA LEU A 124 17.76 -13.23 -15.50
C LEU A 124 18.75 -12.49 -16.41
N HIS A 125 18.67 -11.19 -16.48
CA HIS A 125 19.62 -10.36 -17.25
C HIS A 125 21.05 -10.50 -16.72
N ASN A 126 21.23 -10.41 -15.40
CA ASN A 126 22.55 -10.56 -14.77
C ASN A 126 23.11 -11.98 -14.94
N LEU A 127 22.25 -13.01 -14.86
CA LEU A 127 22.64 -14.40 -15.12
C LEU A 127 23.12 -14.58 -16.57
N ALA A 128 22.40 -14.02 -17.55
CA ALA A 128 22.79 -14.08 -18.96
C ALA A 128 24.15 -13.39 -19.21
N LEU A 129 24.39 -12.24 -18.59
CA LEU A 129 25.68 -11.56 -18.65
C LEU A 129 26.82 -12.38 -18.05
N ALA A 130 26.61 -13.01 -16.88
CA ALA A 130 27.59 -13.85 -16.25
C ALA A 130 27.96 -15.07 -17.10
N VAL A 131 26.96 -15.73 -17.71
CA VAL A 131 27.17 -16.85 -18.65
C VAL A 131 27.95 -16.40 -19.88
N ALA A 132 27.61 -15.27 -20.46
CA ALA A 132 28.34 -14.73 -21.63
C ALA A 132 29.80 -14.41 -21.32
N GLN A 133 30.08 -13.82 -20.14
CA GLN A 133 31.42 -13.54 -19.68
C GLN A 133 32.24 -14.82 -19.47
N THR A 134 31.62 -15.87 -18.90
CA THR A 134 32.27 -17.16 -18.67
C THR A 134 32.62 -17.83 -20.01
N ASN A 135 31.70 -17.84 -20.97
CA ASN A 135 31.91 -18.39 -22.31
C ASN A 135 33.05 -17.66 -23.05
N ASN A 136 33.10 -16.33 -22.96
CA ASN A 136 34.18 -15.55 -23.57
C ASN A 136 35.55 -15.86 -22.94
N LYS A 137 35.62 -16.07 -21.62
CA LYS A 137 36.85 -16.51 -20.95
C LYS A 137 37.30 -17.89 -21.42
N LEU A 138 36.37 -18.84 -21.54
CA LEU A 138 36.65 -20.18 -22.05
C LEU A 138 37.13 -20.12 -23.50
N ALA A 139 36.41 -19.40 -24.37
CA ALA A 139 36.80 -19.22 -25.78
C ALA A 139 38.23 -18.66 -25.90
N SER A 140 38.60 -17.65 -25.10
CA SER A 140 39.94 -17.08 -25.11
C SER A 140 41.05 -18.02 -24.62
N GLN A 141 40.75 -19.07 -23.89
CA GLN A 141 41.71 -20.09 -23.47
C GLN A 141 41.98 -21.15 -24.55
N TYR A 142 41.00 -21.35 -25.46
CA TYR A 142 41.11 -22.36 -26.54
C TYR A 142 41.58 -21.81 -27.88
N ILE A 143 41.71 -20.48 -28.02
CA ILE A 143 42.19 -19.81 -29.24
C ILE A 143 43.70 -19.48 -29.18
N LYS A 144 44.39 -19.98 -28.17
CA LYS A 144 45.85 -19.97 -28.11
C LYS A 144 46.38 -21.29 -28.61
#